data_32c074bfbc571d4050df9e7798d068d1
#
_entry.id   32c074bfbc571d4050df9e7798d068d1
#
_cell.length_a   1.000
_cell.length_b   1.000
_cell.length_c   1.000
_cell.angle_alpha   90.00
_cell.angle_beta   90.00
_cell.angle_gamma   90.00
#
_symmetry.space_group_name_H-M   'P 1'
#
loop_
_entity.id
_entity.type
_entity.pdbx_description
1 polymer ?
#
loop_
_entity_poly.entity_id
_entity_poly.type
_entity_poly.pdbx_seq_one_letter_code
_entity_poly.pdbx_strand_id
1 'polypeptide(L)'
;MKRLTVASVFLAAVVLAAACGSDGDSEVADTQEDVVHVHDLLVRDDDTMLAATHLGLHRVTDDGLELIGEGRHDLMAATLEGGTILASGHPDLRDDSLRVEDRSPLLGIVESTDGETWTERSLLGEADFHRLVFADETLFGANSSDDAVWVSQDGGATWEPRGGAAQLVAMAVNPADSTELIGVDLDRGLVRSNDGGDSWTEAPGPELADLEWTSDGLIGLDEQGAVHRFEGEAWMPVVELPDVVALGTRGDELFALQLPSTVHRSTDGGETWRKFP
;
A
#
# COMPACT_ATOMS: atom_id res chain seq x y z
N MET A 1 2.38 10.73 42.44
CA MET A 1 1.18 10.74 41.58
C MET A 1 1.54 9.85 40.40
N LYS A 2 0.95 8.65 40.36
CA LYS A 2 1.22 7.64 39.32
C LYS A 2 0.32 7.95 38.11
N ARG A 3 0.91 8.20 36.95
CA ARG A 3 0.16 8.31 35.69
C ARG A 3 -0.08 6.89 35.16
N LEU A 4 -1.37 6.51 35.01
CA LEU A 4 -1.78 5.31 34.31
C LEU A 4 -1.69 5.60 32.81
N THR A 5 -0.88 4.81 32.15
CA THR A 5 -0.85 4.72 30.68
C THR A 5 -1.93 3.69 30.30
N VAL A 6 -2.91 4.10 29.52
CA VAL A 6 -3.91 3.20 28.93
C VAL A 6 -3.36 2.78 27.58
N ALA A 7 -2.91 1.54 27.49
CA ALA A 7 -2.56 0.91 26.21
C ALA A 7 -3.86 0.33 25.62
N SER A 8 -4.30 0.85 24.51
CA SER A 8 -5.41 0.28 23.72
C SER A 8 -4.84 -0.77 22.78
N VAL A 9 -4.98 -2.03 23.17
CA VAL A 9 -4.68 -3.19 22.34
C VAL A 9 -5.93 -3.49 21.52
N PHE A 10 -5.90 -3.27 20.22
CA PHE A 10 -6.88 -3.83 19.30
C PHE A 10 -6.58 -5.31 19.03
N LEU A 11 -7.26 -6.17 19.77
CA LEU A 11 -7.22 -7.62 19.57
C LEU A 11 -8.34 -7.98 18.58
N ALA A 12 -8.00 -8.36 17.38
CA ALA A 12 -8.93 -8.96 16.43
C ALA A 12 -9.31 -10.36 16.94
N ALA A 13 -10.51 -10.50 17.51
CA ALA A 13 -11.03 -11.78 17.94
C ALA A 13 -11.76 -12.47 16.78
N VAL A 14 -11.17 -13.51 16.23
CA VAL A 14 -11.86 -14.49 15.39
C VAL A 14 -12.75 -15.33 16.30
N VAL A 15 -14.06 -15.16 16.21
CA VAL A 15 -15.04 -16.03 16.88
C VAL A 15 -15.59 -17.02 15.86
N LEU A 16 -15.12 -18.27 15.91
CA LEU A 16 -15.85 -19.38 15.33
C LEU A 16 -17.04 -19.73 16.24
N ALA A 17 -18.24 -19.47 15.77
CA ALA A 17 -19.45 -20.01 16.39
C ALA A 17 -20.09 -21.02 15.44
N ALA A 18 -19.97 -22.29 15.77
CA ALA A 18 -20.81 -23.33 15.22
C ALA A 18 -22.12 -23.37 16.02
N ALA A 19 -23.25 -23.10 15.38
CA ALA A 19 -24.57 -23.41 15.94
C ALA A 19 -25.49 -23.92 14.82
N CYS A 20 -25.95 -25.12 14.98
CA CYS A 20 -27.06 -25.70 14.20
C CYS A 20 -28.41 -25.19 14.73
N GLY A 21 -29.32 -24.91 13.79
CA GLY A 21 -30.75 -25.14 14.02
C GLY A 21 -31.73 -24.01 13.83
N SER A 22 -32.60 -24.22 12.83
CA SER A 22 -34.00 -23.85 12.64
C SER A 22 -34.39 -22.47 12.11
N ASP A 23 -34.90 -22.52 10.88
CA ASP A 23 -35.96 -21.73 10.21
C ASP A 23 -36.43 -20.43 10.87
N GLY A 24 -36.17 -19.34 10.19
CA GLY A 24 -36.79 -18.05 10.40
C GLY A 24 -36.21 -17.05 9.43
N ASP A 25 -36.91 -16.81 8.28
CA ASP A 25 -36.60 -15.72 7.35
C ASP A 25 -36.60 -14.38 8.11
N SER A 26 -35.44 -13.88 8.39
CA SER A 26 -35.20 -12.46 8.62
C SER A 26 -34.02 -12.08 7.72
N GLU A 27 -34.33 -11.43 6.61
CA GLU A 27 -33.36 -10.61 5.89
C GLU A 27 -32.75 -9.62 6.90
N VAL A 28 -31.64 -10.01 7.49
CA VAL A 28 -30.73 -9.05 8.11
C VAL A 28 -30.06 -8.35 6.93
N ALA A 29 -30.58 -7.17 6.58
CA ALA A 29 -29.87 -6.25 5.75
C ALA A 29 -28.53 -6.00 6.46
N ASP A 30 -27.47 -6.60 5.96
CA ASP A 30 -26.09 -6.32 6.35
C ASP A 30 -25.76 -4.94 5.79
N THR A 31 -26.13 -3.89 6.55
CA THR A 31 -25.78 -2.50 6.27
C THR A 31 -24.52 -2.13 7.05
N GLN A 32 -23.54 -3.00 7.07
CA GLN A 32 -22.18 -2.60 7.29
C GLN A 32 -21.66 -2.24 5.88
N GLU A 33 -21.68 -0.95 5.54
CA GLU A 33 -20.86 -0.44 4.46
C GLU A 33 -19.43 -0.87 4.80
N ASP A 34 -18.92 -1.87 4.08
CA ASP A 34 -17.53 -2.29 4.20
C ASP A 34 -16.69 -1.05 3.88
N VAL A 35 -16.06 -0.48 4.91
CA VAL A 35 -15.14 0.64 4.71
C VAL A 35 -13.99 0.10 3.87
N VAL A 36 -13.94 0.52 2.62
CA VAL A 36 -12.90 0.08 1.68
C VAL A 36 -11.57 0.60 2.19
N HIS A 37 -10.69 -0.30 2.63
CA HIS A 37 -9.32 0.04 2.98
C HIS A 37 -8.50 0.13 1.70
N VAL A 38 -7.92 1.31 1.44
CA VAL A 38 -7.05 1.58 0.30
C VAL A 38 -5.61 1.36 0.74
N HIS A 39 -4.87 0.55 -0.03
CA HIS A 39 -3.46 0.25 0.21
C HIS A 39 -2.54 1.13 -0.65
N ASP A 40 -2.89 1.32 -1.93
CA ASP A 40 -2.12 2.13 -2.86
C ASP A 40 -3.02 2.94 -3.80
N LEU A 41 -2.57 4.14 -4.17
CA LEU A 41 -3.15 4.99 -5.21
C LEU A 41 -2.22 5.00 -6.43
N LEU A 42 -2.69 4.44 -7.53
CA LEU A 42 -1.99 4.41 -8.81
C LEU A 42 -2.49 5.53 -9.71
N VAL A 43 -1.59 6.34 -10.24
CA VAL A 43 -1.92 7.47 -11.12
C VAL A 43 -1.32 7.22 -12.50
N ARG A 44 -2.18 7.01 -13.51
CA ARG A 44 -1.76 6.77 -14.90
C ARG A 44 -1.50 8.08 -15.64
N ASP A 45 -0.77 8.01 -16.75
CA ASP A 45 -0.42 9.14 -17.60
C ASP A 45 -1.65 9.81 -18.27
N ASP A 46 -2.76 9.10 -18.40
CA ASP A 46 -4.03 9.58 -18.95
C ASP A 46 -4.98 10.17 -17.89
N ASP A 47 -4.45 10.49 -16.70
CA ASP A 47 -5.18 10.96 -15.53
C ASP A 47 -6.16 9.93 -14.92
N THR A 48 -6.17 8.68 -15.39
CA THR A 48 -6.92 7.61 -14.73
C THR A 48 -6.28 7.27 -13.39
N MET A 49 -7.07 7.25 -12.33
CA MET A 49 -6.65 6.90 -10.98
C MET A 49 -7.26 5.58 -10.54
N LEU A 50 -6.43 4.73 -9.98
CA LEU A 50 -6.82 3.41 -9.51
C LEU A 50 -6.44 3.27 -8.04
N ALA A 51 -7.32 2.67 -7.25
CA ALA A 51 -7.09 2.36 -5.85
C ALA A 51 -6.99 0.83 -5.67
N ALA A 52 -5.84 0.36 -5.21
CA ALA A 52 -5.68 -1.03 -4.78
C ALA A 52 -6.26 -1.17 -3.37
N THR A 53 -7.13 -2.16 -3.18
CA THR A 53 -7.87 -2.33 -1.93
C THR A 53 -7.96 -3.80 -1.54
N HIS A 54 -8.38 -4.08 -0.31
CA HIS A 54 -8.66 -5.47 0.11
C HIS A 54 -9.93 -6.08 -0.53
N LEU A 55 -10.65 -5.31 -1.37
CA LEU A 55 -11.82 -5.77 -2.13
C LEU A 55 -11.61 -5.76 -3.65
N GLY A 56 -10.39 -5.62 -4.11
CA GLY A 56 -10.03 -5.59 -5.52
C GLY A 56 -9.45 -4.24 -5.96
N LEU A 57 -9.28 -4.09 -7.26
CA LEU A 57 -8.85 -2.85 -7.88
C LEU A 57 -10.06 -1.97 -8.20
N HIS A 58 -10.02 -0.73 -7.80
CA HIS A 58 -11.09 0.23 -8.04
C HIS A 58 -10.61 1.38 -8.91
N ARG A 59 -11.49 1.90 -9.75
CA ARG A 59 -11.32 3.20 -10.40
C ARG A 59 -11.85 4.29 -9.49
N VAL A 60 -11.07 5.36 -9.30
CA VAL A 60 -11.55 6.58 -8.64
C VAL A 60 -12.40 7.36 -9.62
N THR A 61 -13.67 7.61 -9.29
CA THR A 61 -14.64 8.34 -10.11
C THR A 61 -15.24 9.49 -9.30
N ASP A 62 -15.96 10.39 -9.94
CA ASP A 62 -16.65 11.48 -9.23
C ASP A 62 -17.66 11.02 -8.20
N ASP A 63 -18.21 9.80 -8.38
CA ASP A 63 -19.25 9.22 -7.52
C ASP A 63 -18.67 8.31 -6.41
N GLY A 64 -17.35 8.03 -6.40
CA GLY A 64 -16.69 7.15 -5.43
C GLY A 64 -15.74 6.15 -6.09
N LEU A 65 -15.46 5.07 -5.37
CA LEU A 65 -14.62 3.97 -5.85
C LEU A 65 -15.48 2.96 -6.59
N GLU A 66 -15.19 2.74 -7.88
CA GLU A 66 -15.87 1.77 -8.75
C GLU A 66 -14.98 0.54 -8.96
N LEU A 67 -15.45 -0.64 -8.53
CA LEU A 67 -14.72 -1.89 -8.71
C LEU A 67 -14.49 -2.18 -10.20
N ILE A 68 -13.26 -2.54 -10.56
CA ILE A 68 -12.89 -2.97 -11.91
C ILE A 68 -12.96 -4.49 -12.00
N GLY A 69 -13.76 -4.99 -12.95
CA GLY A 69 -13.99 -6.43 -13.12
C GLY A 69 -14.80 -7.08 -12.01
N GLU A 70 -14.68 -8.40 -11.89
CA GLU A 70 -15.42 -9.22 -10.92
C GLU A 70 -14.51 -9.75 -9.79
N GLY A 71 -13.18 -9.70 -9.98
CA GLY A 71 -12.18 -10.20 -9.04
C GLY A 71 -12.10 -9.34 -7.78
N ARG A 72 -12.10 -10.00 -6.61
CA ARG A 72 -11.95 -9.36 -5.31
C ARG A 72 -10.68 -9.88 -4.63
N HIS A 73 -9.56 -9.71 -5.32
CA HIS A 73 -8.26 -9.98 -4.74
C HIS A 73 -7.98 -8.92 -3.65
N ASP A 74 -7.48 -9.35 -2.52
CA ASP A 74 -6.95 -8.42 -1.52
C ASP A 74 -5.59 -7.92 -1.99
N LEU A 75 -5.58 -6.75 -2.64
CA LEU A 75 -4.38 -6.16 -3.23
C LEU A 75 -3.65 -5.34 -2.17
N MET A 76 -2.77 -5.99 -1.41
CA MET A 76 -1.98 -5.40 -0.33
C MET A 76 -0.93 -4.41 -0.82
N ALA A 77 -0.46 -4.58 -2.06
CA ALA A 77 0.45 -3.67 -2.73
C ALA A 77 0.17 -3.62 -4.23
N ALA A 78 0.32 -2.44 -4.83
CA ALA A 78 0.27 -2.27 -6.28
C ALA A 78 1.19 -1.14 -6.74
N THR A 79 1.71 -1.28 -7.97
CA THR A 79 2.53 -0.25 -8.62
C THR A 79 2.34 -0.30 -10.14
N LEU A 80 2.86 0.70 -10.86
CA LEU A 80 2.80 0.76 -12.32
C LEU A 80 4.20 0.56 -12.93
N GLU A 81 4.32 -0.39 -13.85
CA GLU A 81 5.44 -0.51 -14.77
C GLU A 81 4.99 -0.06 -16.16
N GLY A 82 5.22 1.20 -16.50
CA GLY A 82 4.63 1.79 -17.71
C GLY A 82 3.09 1.70 -17.66
N GLY A 83 2.49 1.00 -18.61
CA GLY A 83 1.02 0.79 -18.64
C GLY A 83 0.52 -0.44 -17.88
N THR A 84 1.42 -1.29 -17.38
CA THR A 84 1.11 -2.54 -16.69
C THR A 84 0.98 -2.30 -15.18
N ILE A 85 -0.06 -2.83 -14.58
CA ILE A 85 -0.23 -2.86 -13.13
C ILE A 85 0.45 -4.11 -12.61
N LEU A 86 1.36 -3.96 -11.66
CA LEU A 86 1.89 -5.05 -10.85
C LEU A 86 1.24 -4.99 -9.48
N ALA A 87 0.82 -6.13 -8.95
CA ALA A 87 0.18 -6.20 -7.64
C ALA A 87 0.59 -7.46 -6.86
N SER A 88 0.41 -7.41 -5.55
CA SER A 88 0.65 -8.50 -4.61
C SER A 88 -0.44 -8.53 -3.53
N GLY A 89 -0.47 -9.60 -2.74
CA GLY A 89 -1.43 -9.81 -1.65
C GLY A 89 -2.09 -11.19 -1.73
N HIS A 90 -3.42 -11.25 -1.60
CA HIS A 90 -4.14 -12.52 -1.47
C HIS A 90 -5.17 -12.70 -2.60
N PRO A 91 -5.28 -13.91 -3.20
CA PRO A 91 -6.24 -14.17 -4.26
C PRO A 91 -7.67 -14.19 -3.71
N ASP A 92 -8.63 -13.82 -4.57
CA ASP A 92 -10.04 -14.10 -4.34
C ASP A 92 -10.25 -15.61 -4.15
N LEU A 93 -10.73 -16.01 -3.00
CA LEU A 93 -10.91 -17.44 -2.68
C LEU A 93 -12.01 -18.14 -3.49
N ARG A 94 -12.80 -17.37 -4.26
CA ARG A 94 -13.81 -17.88 -5.19
C ARG A 94 -13.23 -18.22 -6.56
N ASP A 95 -12.00 -17.77 -6.84
CA ASP A 95 -11.27 -17.99 -8.09
C ASP A 95 -9.98 -18.77 -7.83
N ASP A 96 -9.87 -19.95 -8.43
CA ASP A 96 -8.69 -20.82 -8.28
C ASP A 96 -7.58 -20.51 -9.31
N SER A 97 -7.80 -19.58 -10.25
CA SER A 97 -6.86 -19.29 -11.35
C SER A 97 -5.49 -18.74 -10.88
N LEU A 98 -5.48 -18.04 -9.74
CA LEU A 98 -4.28 -17.47 -9.12
C LEU A 98 -3.95 -18.18 -7.79
N ARG A 99 -4.10 -19.50 -7.77
CA ARG A 99 -3.79 -20.34 -6.61
C ARG A 99 -2.96 -21.53 -7.01
N VAL A 100 -2.02 -21.91 -6.17
CA VAL A 100 -1.21 -23.12 -6.31
C VAL A 100 -1.68 -24.13 -5.29
N GLU A 101 -1.98 -25.36 -5.73
CA GLU A 101 -2.36 -26.47 -4.84
C GLU A 101 -1.24 -26.71 -3.81
N ASP A 102 -1.61 -26.94 -2.55
CA ASP A 102 -0.69 -27.16 -1.43
C ASP A 102 0.25 -25.99 -1.06
N ARG A 103 -0.01 -24.78 -1.58
CA ARG A 103 0.71 -23.56 -1.17
C ARG A 103 -0.22 -22.56 -0.44
N SER A 104 0.39 -21.59 0.23
CA SER A 104 -0.33 -20.48 0.83
C SER A 104 -1.07 -19.67 -0.26
N PRO A 105 -2.27 -19.12 0.02
CA PRO A 105 -3.01 -18.31 -0.95
C PRO A 105 -2.40 -16.90 -1.04
N LEU A 106 -1.21 -16.81 -1.63
CA LEU A 106 -0.45 -15.59 -1.85
C LEU A 106 -0.33 -15.33 -3.34
N LEU A 107 -0.52 -14.08 -3.75
CA LEU A 107 -0.43 -13.68 -5.16
C LEU A 107 1.01 -13.65 -5.69
N GLY A 108 2.02 -13.59 -4.80
CA GLY A 108 3.38 -13.28 -5.24
C GLY A 108 3.38 -11.96 -5.98
N ILE A 109 3.75 -11.97 -7.26
CA ILE A 109 3.52 -10.84 -8.17
C ILE A 109 2.58 -11.30 -9.29
N VAL A 110 1.49 -10.58 -9.41
CA VAL A 110 0.55 -10.68 -10.54
C VAL A 110 0.56 -9.41 -11.36
N GLU A 111 0.23 -9.52 -12.64
CA GLU A 111 0.18 -8.39 -13.56
C GLU A 111 -1.14 -8.29 -14.30
N SER A 112 -1.53 -7.05 -14.64
CA SER A 112 -2.69 -6.74 -15.45
C SER A 112 -2.47 -5.47 -16.27
N THR A 113 -3.03 -5.41 -17.47
CA THR A 113 -3.05 -4.19 -18.30
C THR A 113 -4.39 -3.48 -18.27
N ASP A 114 -5.46 -4.19 -17.90
CA ASP A 114 -6.85 -3.71 -17.89
C ASP A 114 -7.43 -3.58 -16.47
N GLY A 115 -6.79 -4.21 -15.47
CA GLY A 115 -7.26 -4.28 -14.09
C GLY A 115 -8.34 -5.34 -13.86
N GLU A 116 -8.82 -6.01 -14.91
CA GLU A 116 -9.85 -7.05 -14.86
C GLU A 116 -9.24 -8.46 -14.90
N THR A 117 -8.28 -8.66 -15.82
CA THR A 117 -7.62 -9.94 -16.05
C THR A 117 -6.22 -9.92 -15.44
N TRP A 118 -5.98 -10.83 -14.51
CA TRP A 118 -4.72 -10.96 -13.82
C TRP A 118 -3.99 -12.25 -14.22
N THR A 119 -2.69 -12.14 -14.39
CA THR A 119 -1.80 -13.29 -14.69
C THR A 119 -0.61 -13.30 -13.73
N GLU A 120 -0.13 -14.50 -13.41
CA GLU A 120 1.10 -14.65 -12.63
C GLU A 120 2.27 -14.05 -13.39
N ARG A 121 3.07 -13.24 -12.69
CA ARG A 121 4.39 -12.81 -13.13
C ARG A 121 5.47 -13.61 -12.44
N SER A 122 5.40 -13.76 -11.10
CA SER A 122 6.35 -14.57 -10.32
C SER A 122 5.86 -14.84 -8.89
N LEU A 123 6.47 -15.79 -8.22
CA LEU A 123 6.36 -16.06 -6.78
C LEU A 123 4.94 -16.42 -6.30
N LEU A 124 4.05 -16.90 -7.17
CA LEU A 124 2.69 -17.29 -6.81
C LEU A 124 2.71 -18.38 -5.72
N GLY A 125 2.05 -18.10 -4.59
CA GLY A 125 2.04 -18.96 -3.41
C GLY A 125 3.33 -18.95 -2.59
N GLU A 126 4.27 -18.03 -2.85
CA GLU A 126 5.58 -17.98 -2.20
C GLU A 126 5.85 -16.66 -1.46
N ALA A 127 5.39 -15.52 -1.97
CA ALA A 127 5.65 -14.21 -1.39
C ALA A 127 4.35 -13.42 -1.19
N ASP A 128 4.38 -12.52 -0.19
CA ASP A 128 3.29 -11.63 0.19
C ASP A 128 3.86 -10.22 0.37
N PHE A 129 3.88 -9.45 -0.71
CA PHE A 129 4.39 -8.09 -0.65
C PHE A 129 3.29 -7.13 -0.19
N HIS A 130 3.58 -6.39 0.86
CA HIS A 130 2.71 -5.34 1.39
C HIS A 130 3.10 -3.94 0.92
N ARG A 131 4.19 -3.81 0.17
CA ARG A 131 4.58 -2.58 -0.52
C ARG A 131 5.41 -2.93 -1.75
N LEU A 132 5.14 -2.22 -2.85
CA LEU A 132 5.90 -2.32 -4.09
C LEU A 132 6.28 -0.91 -4.55
N VAL A 133 7.57 -0.65 -4.76
CA VAL A 133 8.07 0.67 -5.16
C VAL A 133 9.09 0.53 -6.29
N PHE A 134 8.86 1.24 -7.39
CA PHE A 134 9.89 1.44 -8.42
C PHE A 134 10.78 2.63 -8.06
N ALA A 135 12.09 2.41 -8.10
CA ALA A 135 13.09 3.47 -8.09
C ALA A 135 14.10 3.19 -9.20
N ASP A 136 14.21 4.14 -10.15
CA ASP A 136 14.94 3.92 -11.38
C ASP A 136 14.39 2.69 -12.13
N GLU A 137 15.19 1.73 -12.51
CA GLU A 137 14.75 0.47 -13.15
C GLU A 137 14.60 -0.69 -12.14
N THR A 138 14.71 -0.40 -10.85
CA THR A 138 14.67 -1.40 -9.77
C THR A 138 13.33 -1.41 -9.05
N LEU A 139 12.74 -2.58 -8.92
CA LEU A 139 11.52 -2.79 -8.14
C LEU A 139 11.88 -3.33 -6.75
N PHE A 140 11.44 -2.64 -5.72
CA PHE A 140 11.56 -3.03 -4.32
C PHE A 140 10.22 -3.56 -3.81
N GLY A 141 10.25 -4.66 -3.07
CA GLY A 141 9.07 -5.23 -2.42
C GLY A 141 9.33 -5.50 -0.95
N ALA A 142 8.46 -4.99 -0.07
CA ALA A 142 8.48 -5.36 1.34
C ALA A 142 7.65 -6.65 1.52
N ASN A 143 8.32 -7.79 1.75
CA ASN A 143 7.69 -9.09 1.87
C ASN A 143 7.34 -9.39 3.33
N SER A 144 6.04 -9.51 3.63
CA SER A 144 5.54 -9.81 4.98
C SER A 144 5.76 -11.26 5.41
N SER A 145 6.04 -12.16 4.45
CA SER A 145 6.26 -13.59 4.76
C SER A 145 7.58 -13.87 5.49
N ASP A 146 8.57 -12.98 5.34
CA ASP A 146 9.91 -13.13 5.97
C ASP A 146 10.45 -11.81 6.56
N ASP A 147 9.61 -10.77 6.61
CA ASP A 147 9.97 -9.44 7.14
C ASP A 147 11.19 -8.83 6.46
N ALA A 148 11.36 -9.06 5.15
CA ALA A 148 12.51 -8.60 4.38
C ALA A 148 12.11 -7.76 3.18
N VAL A 149 12.99 -6.85 2.77
CA VAL A 149 12.89 -6.20 1.46
C VAL A 149 13.50 -7.12 0.42
N TRP A 150 12.79 -7.33 -0.68
CA TRP A 150 13.26 -8.05 -1.85
C TRP A 150 13.42 -7.08 -3.02
N VAL A 151 14.39 -7.35 -3.88
CA VAL A 151 14.75 -6.46 -4.99
C VAL A 151 14.72 -7.24 -6.31
N SER A 152 14.09 -6.65 -7.32
CA SER A 152 14.06 -7.14 -8.69
C SER A 152 14.64 -6.10 -9.63
N GLN A 153 15.50 -6.54 -10.57
CA GLN A 153 16.09 -5.72 -11.63
C GLN A 153 15.52 -6.04 -13.01
N ASP A 154 14.49 -6.86 -13.08
CA ASP A 154 13.85 -7.32 -14.30
C ASP A 154 12.32 -7.18 -14.26
N GLY A 155 11.86 -6.14 -13.54
CA GLY A 155 10.45 -5.78 -13.46
C GLY A 155 9.60 -6.80 -12.70
N GLY A 156 10.15 -7.45 -11.68
CA GLY A 156 9.43 -8.41 -10.84
C GLY A 156 9.42 -9.84 -11.36
N ALA A 157 10.22 -10.18 -12.39
CA ALA A 157 10.30 -11.56 -12.87
C ALA A 157 11.20 -12.43 -11.99
N THR A 158 12.31 -11.87 -11.47
CA THR A 158 13.17 -12.54 -10.49
C THR A 158 13.49 -11.61 -9.32
N TRP A 159 13.75 -12.19 -8.15
CA TRP A 159 13.88 -11.45 -6.91
C TRP A 159 15.05 -11.92 -6.07
N GLU A 160 15.71 -10.97 -5.41
CA GLU A 160 16.80 -11.21 -4.45
C GLU A 160 16.43 -10.60 -3.09
N PRO A 161 16.33 -11.41 -2.00
CA PRO A 161 16.07 -10.88 -0.67
C PRO A 161 17.28 -10.10 -0.14
N ARG A 162 17.00 -9.03 0.63
CA ARG A 162 17.98 -8.24 1.36
C ARG A 162 18.12 -8.77 2.79
N GLY A 163 19.25 -8.46 3.43
CA GLY A 163 19.60 -9.04 4.73
C GLY A 163 18.92 -8.42 5.95
N GLY A 164 18.32 -7.26 5.80
CA GLY A 164 17.71 -6.50 6.89
C GLY A 164 16.28 -6.91 7.16
N ALA A 165 15.97 -7.40 8.37
CA ALA A 165 14.59 -7.65 8.78
C ALA A 165 13.89 -6.34 9.15
N ALA A 166 12.69 -6.11 8.56
CA ALA A 166 11.80 -4.99 8.87
C ALA A 166 10.37 -5.32 8.43
N GLN A 167 9.43 -5.25 9.38
CA GLN A 167 8.00 -5.43 9.10
C GLN A 167 7.40 -4.12 8.56
N LEU A 168 7.69 -3.83 7.29
CA LEU A 168 7.32 -2.55 6.68
C LEU A 168 5.86 -2.55 6.23
N VAL A 169 5.09 -1.58 6.73
CA VAL A 169 3.73 -1.26 6.28
C VAL A 169 3.71 -0.13 5.25
N ALA A 170 4.75 0.69 5.22
CA ALA A 170 5.00 1.68 4.18
C ALA A 170 6.50 1.74 3.87
N MET A 171 6.84 2.05 2.63
CA MET A 171 8.22 2.16 2.17
C MET A 171 8.31 3.13 1.00
N ALA A 172 9.31 3.99 1.03
CA ALA A 172 9.70 4.84 -0.08
C ALA A 172 11.20 4.71 -0.36
N VAL A 173 11.57 4.78 -1.62
CA VAL A 173 12.96 4.67 -2.10
C VAL A 173 13.36 6.00 -2.71
N ASN A 174 14.57 6.49 -2.39
CA ASN A 174 15.10 7.70 -2.99
C ASN A 174 15.29 7.52 -4.50
N PRO A 175 14.58 8.27 -5.36
CA PRO A 175 14.70 8.10 -6.81
C PRO A 175 16.07 8.50 -7.37
N ALA A 176 16.89 9.26 -6.60
CA ALA A 176 18.24 9.65 -6.99
C ALA A 176 19.32 8.67 -6.46
N ASP A 177 19.01 7.87 -5.47
CA ASP A 177 19.92 6.89 -4.84
C ASP A 177 19.13 5.70 -4.29
N SER A 178 18.98 4.66 -5.07
CA SER A 178 18.23 3.46 -4.71
C SER A 178 18.82 2.64 -3.54
N THR A 179 19.94 3.06 -2.95
CA THR A 179 20.45 2.51 -1.69
C THR A 179 19.81 3.16 -0.47
N GLU A 180 19.16 4.31 -0.64
CA GLU A 180 18.52 5.04 0.44
C GLU A 180 17.01 4.76 0.46
N LEU A 181 16.54 4.13 1.55
CA LEU A 181 15.14 3.80 1.78
C LEU A 181 14.67 4.36 3.12
N ILE A 182 13.40 4.76 3.16
CA ILE A 182 12.67 5.03 4.40
C ILE A 182 11.49 4.06 4.47
N GLY A 183 11.24 3.52 5.64
CA GLY A 183 10.10 2.66 5.90
C GLY A 183 9.38 2.99 7.20
N VAL A 184 8.14 2.54 7.31
CA VAL A 184 7.39 2.49 8.57
C VAL A 184 7.35 1.03 9.00
N ASP A 185 8.07 0.72 10.06
CA ASP A 185 8.14 -0.62 10.66
C ASP A 185 7.12 -0.70 11.80
N LEU A 186 6.36 -1.80 11.87
CA LEU A 186 5.27 -1.96 12.85
C LEU A 186 5.72 -1.84 14.31
N ASP A 187 6.93 -2.28 14.63
CA ASP A 187 7.44 -2.31 16.00
C ASP A 187 8.31 -1.09 16.32
N ARG A 188 9.03 -0.56 15.33
CA ARG A 188 10.07 0.48 15.51
C ARG A 188 9.63 1.88 15.06
N GLY A 189 8.49 1.99 14.32
CA GLY A 189 8.10 3.24 13.68
C GLY A 189 8.98 3.55 12.46
N LEU A 190 9.37 4.80 12.25
CA LEU A 190 10.21 5.17 11.13
C LEU A 190 11.60 4.51 11.21
N VAL A 191 12.00 3.89 10.11
CA VAL A 191 13.31 3.27 9.93
C VAL A 191 13.94 3.71 8.61
N ARG A 192 15.27 3.73 8.55
CA ARG A 192 16.04 4.10 7.36
C ARG A 192 17.07 3.02 7.05
N SER A 193 17.21 2.74 5.76
CA SER A 193 18.32 2.01 5.18
C SER A 193 19.17 2.94 4.30
N ASN A 194 20.48 2.71 4.25
CA ASN A 194 21.42 3.38 3.35
C ASN A 194 22.23 2.35 2.52
N ASP A 195 21.75 1.12 2.44
CA ASP A 195 22.41 -0.01 1.78
C ASP A 195 21.42 -0.87 0.99
N GLY A 196 20.31 -0.27 0.52
CA GLY A 196 19.32 -0.94 -0.32
C GLY A 196 18.46 -1.98 0.41
N GLY A 197 18.26 -1.82 1.73
CA GLY A 197 17.47 -2.73 2.54
C GLY A 197 18.27 -3.82 3.24
N ASP A 198 19.60 -3.84 3.11
CA ASP A 198 20.45 -4.83 3.77
C ASP A 198 20.55 -4.61 5.29
N SER A 199 20.37 -3.37 5.75
CA SER A 199 20.24 -3.05 7.18
C SER A 199 19.32 -1.87 7.43
N TRP A 200 18.70 -1.84 8.62
CA TRP A 200 17.74 -0.82 9.01
C TRP A 200 18.11 -0.22 10.38
N THR A 201 17.98 1.09 10.49
CA THR A 201 18.16 1.86 11.73
C THR A 201 16.92 2.70 12.02
N GLU A 202 16.57 2.87 13.31
CA GLU A 202 15.49 3.77 13.69
C GLU A 202 15.77 5.21 13.25
N ALA A 203 14.75 5.88 12.75
CA ALA A 203 14.80 7.27 12.32
C ALA A 203 13.82 8.12 13.14
N PRO A 204 14.18 9.36 13.53
CA PRO A 204 13.25 10.23 14.22
C PRO A 204 12.17 10.76 13.28
N GLY A 205 10.92 10.83 13.76
CA GLY A 205 9.83 11.42 12.99
C GLY A 205 8.46 11.17 13.59
N PRO A 206 7.39 11.61 12.89
CA PRO A 206 6.01 11.35 13.28
C PRO A 206 5.61 9.88 13.06
N GLU A 207 4.47 9.47 13.60
CA GLU A 207 3.83 8.21 13.27
C GLU A 207 3.17 8.36 11.90
N LEU A 208 3.70 7.67 10.89
CA LEU A 208 3.22 7.73 9.51
C LEU A 208 2.55 6.41 9.11
N ALA A 209 1.58 6.51 8.22
CA ALA A 209 0.85 5.38 7.64
C ALA A 209 1.25 5.13 6.18
N ASP A 210 1.69 6.17 5.46
CA ASP A 210 2.09 6.08 4.06
C ASP A 210 3.27 7.00 3.74
N LEU A 211 4.04 6.65 2.70
CA LEU A 211 5.28 7.33 2.30
C LEU A 211 5.40 7.39 0.78
N GLU A 212 5.75 8.56 0.27
CA GLU A 212 6.11 8.75 -1.14
C GLU A 212 7.38 9.59 -1.29
N TRP A 213 8.23 9.23 -2.23
CA TRP A 213 9.47 9.93 -2.50
C TRP A 213 9.59 10.30 -3.99
N THR A 214 9.64 11.59 -4.26
CA THR A 214 9.88 12.14 -5.60
C THR A 214 11.24 12.83 -5.65
N SER A 215 11.67 13.29 -6.83
CA SER A 215 12.91 14.10 -6.94
C SER A 215 12.81 15.43 -6.16
N ASP A 216 11.59 15.91 -5.90
CA ASP A 216 11.33 17.15 -5.17
C ASP A 216 11.28 16.97 -3.63
N GLY A 217 11.20 15.71 -3.14
CA GLY A 217 11.25 15.44 -1.72
C GLY A 217 10.50 14.19 -1.25
N LEU A 218 10.69 13.89 0.02
CA LEU A 218 10.03 12.79 0.74
C LEU A 218 8.83 13.32 1.50
N ILE A 219 7.68 12.66 1.33
CA ILE A 219 6.39 12.98 1.93
C ILE A 219 5.91 11.79 2.75
N GLY A 220 5.29 12.07 3.88
CA GLY A 220 4.58 11.08 4.69
C GLY A 220 3.16 11.53 5.00
N LEU A 221 2.26 10.56 5.11
CA LEU A 221 0.87 10.74 5.55
C LEU A 221 0.71 10.05 6.90
N ASP A 222 0.12 10.74 7.88
CA ASP A 222 -0.26 10.11 9.15
C ASP A 222 -1.72 9.60 9.12
N GLU A 223 -2.11 8.80 10.11
CA GLU A 223 -3.46 8.23 10.22
C GLU A 223 -4.56 9.30 10.39
N GLN A 224 -4.21 10.53 10.73
CA GLN A 224 -5.14 11.64 10.89
C GLN A 224 -5.34 12.44 9.60
N GLY A 225 -4.62 12.08 8.52
CA GLY A 225 -4.64 12.77 7.24
C GLY A 225 -3.75 14.02 7.19
N ALA A 226 -2.82 14.17 8.14
CA ALA A 226 -1.81 15.21 8.04
C ALA A 226 -0.66 14.77 7.13
N VAL A 227 -0.34 15.63 6.16
CA VAL A 227 0.80 15.45 5.27
C VAL A 227 2.02 16.12 5.89
N HIS A 228 3.08 15.35 5.96
CA HIS A 228 4.39 15.77 6.47
C HIS A 228 5.41 15.73 5.34
N ARG A 229 6.29 16.72 5.29
CA ARG A 229 7.43 16.75 4.36
C ARG A 229 8.74 16.62 5.12
N PHE A 230 9.64 15.83 4.59
CA PHE A 230 10.98 15.69 5.15
C PHE A 230 11.90 16.80 4.62
N GLU A 231 12.41 17.66 5.49
CA GLU A 231 13.29 18.77 5.16
C GLU A 231 14.64 18.62 5.87
N GLY A 232 15.61 18.13 5.10
CA GLY A 232 16.98 17.97 5.57
C GLY A 232 17.14 16.92 6.67
N GLU A 233 16.74 17.21 7.90
CA GLU A 233 16.88 16.31 9.04
C GLU A 233 15.58 16.17 9.87
N ALA A 234 14.50 16.86 9.47
CA ALA A 234 13.27 16.92 10.25
C ALA A 234 12.02 16.78 9.36
N TRP A 235 10.97 16.21 9.95
CA TRP A 235 9.65 16.20 9.37
C TRP A 235 8.87 17.44 9.75
N MET A 236 8.31 18.12 8.76
CA MET A 236 7.51 19.34 8.93
C MET A 236 6.08 19.07 8.50
N PRO A 237 5.07 19.34 9.34
CA PRO A 237 3.68 19.26 8.90
C PRO A 237 3.41 20.36 7.88
N VAL A 238 2.79 20.00 6.77
CA VAL A 238 2.50 20.91 5.65
C VAL A 238 1.02 21.27 5.59
N VAL A 239 0.17 20.27 5.59
CA VAL A 239 -1.30 20.45 5.46
C VAL A 239 -2.03 19.30 6.15
N GLU A 240 -3.22 19.62 6.66
CA GLU A 240 -4.17 18.61 7.11
C GLU A 240 -5.22 18.42 6.00
N LEU A 241 -5.32 17.22 5.49
CA LEU A 241 -6.32 16.78 4.52
C LEU A 241 -7.13 15.66 5.17
N PRO A 242 -8.18 16.00 5.94
CA PRO A 242 -8.96 14.99 6.67
C PRO A 242 -9.53 13.96 5.71
N ASP A 243 -9.63 12.71 6.17
CA ASP A 243 -10.12 11.56 5.40
C ASP A 243 -9.26 11.18 4.18
N VAL A 244 -8.02 11.67 4.07
CA VAL A 244 -7.03 11.15 3.12
C VAL A 244 -6.55 9.78 3.61
N VAL A 245 -6.55 8.82 2.69
CA VAL A 245 -6.30 7.41 3.00
C VAL A 245 -5.09 6.82 2.26
N ALA A 246 -4.63 7.46 1.19
CA ALA A 246 -3.48 7.01 0.41
C ALA A 246 -2.81 8.16 -0.33
N LEU A 247 -1.50 8.05 -0.49
CA LEU A 247 -0.69 8.86 -1.39
C LEU A 247 -0.44 8.09 -2.70
N GLY A 248 -0.03 8.81 -3.73
CA GLY A 248 0.42 8.23 -4.99
C GLY A 248 1.25 9.23 -5.76
N THR A 249 2.04 8.73 -6.72
CA THR A 249 2.93 9.56 -7.52
C THR A 249 2.73 9.34 -9.01
N ARG A 250 3.08 10.39 -9.79
CA ARG A 250 3.30 10.32 -11.24
C ARG A 250 4.45 11.24 -11.60
N GLY A 251 5.63 10.68 -11.83
CA GLY A 251 6.87 11.46 -11.90
C GLY A 251 7.10 12.22 -10.61
N ASP A 252 7.21 13.55 -10.69
CA ASP A 252 7.39 14.41 -9.51
C ASP A 252 6.07 14.95 -8.93
N GLU A 253 4.94 14.61 -9.54
CA GLU A 253 3.63 14.99 -9.03
C GLU A 253 3.17 14.07 -7.91
N LEU A 254 2.64 14.65 -6.86
CA LEU A 254 2.07 13.94 -5.72
C LEU A 254 0.55 14.03 -5.76
N PHE A 255 -0.11 12.94 -5.39
CA PHE A 255 -1.55 12.85 -5.29
C PHE A 255 -1.93 12.30 -3.91
N ALA A 256 -3.07 12.76 -3.39
CA ALA A 256 -3.63 12.30 -2.13
C ALA A 256 -5.11 12.00 -2.33
N LEU A 257 -5.51 10.75 -2.09
CA LEU A 257 -6.89 10.30 -2.20
C LEU A 257 -7.62 10.53 -0.87
N GLN A 258 -8.62 11.39 -0.91
CA GLN A 258 -9.58 11.63 0.17
C GLN A 258 -10.89 10.93 -0.14
N LEU A 259 -11.34 10.07 0.76
CA LEU A 259 -12.62 9.37 0.55
C LEU A 259 -13.81 10.35 0.59
N PRO A 260 -14.89 10.09 -0.19
CA PRO A 260 -15.07 8.88 -1.02
C PRO A 260 -14.32 8.91 -2.36
N SER A 261 -13.88 10.07 -2.88
CA SER A 261 -13.27 10.15 -4.22
C SER A 261 -12.58 11.48 -4.55
N THR A 262 -12.38 12.34 -3.57
CA THR A 262 -11.67 13.60 -3.84
C THR A 262 -10.17 13.35 -3.91
N VAL A 263 -9.56 13.79 -5.01
CA VAL A 263 -8.12 13.72 -5.15
C VAL A 263 -7.53 15.12 -5.04
N HIS A 264 -6.45 15.24 -4.29
CA HIS A 264 -5.64 16.44 -4.20
C HIS A 264 -4.32 16.20 -4.92
N ARG A 265 -3.79 17.22 -5.59
CA ARG A 265 -2.53 17.18 -6.32
C ARG A 265 -1.60 18.26 -5.82
N SER A 266 -0.33 17.91 -5.69
CA SER A 266 0.78 18.83 -5.52
C SER A 266 1.77 18.68 -6.69
N THR A 267 2.37 19.81 -7.11
CA THR A 267 3.41 19.90 -8.16
C THR A 267 4.64 20.64 -7.66
N ASP A 268 4.79 20.77 -6.35
CA ASP A 268 5.86 21.52 -5.69
C ASP A 268 6.43 20.74 -4.49
N GLY A 269 6.52 19.39 -4.65
CA GLY A 269 7.07 18.51 -3.63
C GLY A 269 6.25 18.48 -2.33
N GLY A 270 4.93 18.67 -2.44
CA GLY A 270 4.01 18.60 -1.30
C GLY A 270 3.86 19.93 -0.54
N GLU A 271 4.44 21.04 -0.99
CA GLU A 271 4.31 22.34 -0.31
C GLU A 271 2.88 22.88 -0.40
N THR A 272 2.24 22.76 -1.56
CA THR A 272 0.85 23.17 -1.73
C THR A 272 0.01 22.09 -2.41
N TRP A 273 -1.24 21.96 -1.99
CA TRP A 273 -2.18 20.98 -2.49
C TRP A 273 -3.42 21.63 -3.04
N ARG A 274 -3.93 21.13 -4.16
CA ARG A 274 -5.15 21.60 -4.79
C ARG A 274 -6.01 20.43 -5.22
N LYS A 275 -7.32 20.58 -5.14
CA LYS A 275 -8.24 19.56 -5.67
C LYS A 275 -7.92 19.34 -7.15
N PHE A 276 -7.72 18.07 -7.51
CA PHE A 276 -7.57 17.62 -8.88
C PHE A 276 -8.97 17.50 -9.51
N PRO A 277 -9.14 17.93 -10.79
CA PRO A 277 -10.44 17.95 -11.46
C PRO A 277 -11.06 16.57 -11.64
#